data_b035214e55a3dd16ef6c5e0b662c0220
#
_entry.id   b035214e55a3dd16ef6c5e0b662c0220
#
_cell.length_a   1.000
_cell.length_b   1.000
_cell.length_c   1.000
_cell.angle_alpha   90.00
_cell.angle_beta   90.00
_cell.angle_gamma   90.00
#
_symmetry.space_group_name_H-M   'P 1'
#
loop_
_entity.id
_entity.type
_entity.pdbx_description
1 polymer ?
#
loop_
_entity_poly.entity_id
_entity_poly.type
_entity_poly.pdbx_seq_one_letter_code
_entity_poly.pdbx_strand_id
1 'polypeptide(L)'
;YILGIDQLLVDIEAHVEESQLQRWGIPKGQSVPLNDAQVESIYETLKREGSIQGEFSGGSIGNTLHNYAVLADERACLLGAITRHMTVGDYAFHYIRSTSARVDLNHLYPIDGPMGRAFCFVTPDGERTFGISRGIMDQLPPEAVSEDVVQNASALVLTAYLLRDVSAPIYQATFKAMDIARAADVPVVLSLGTEGLVRAQRDFLLEITKKYVTILAGNFEEVCTLTGQTDPLLAAQDALDVTDLVLLTHGKEGLYIGAYVDTALARETRDPIVSKSISEYNRYEYSRAMRRRRCVHPVRIYSHINPYLGGPRVIRNTNGAGDAALAALLHDVTANMYHRIVSTHRRVFDVLFHSSNLQIC
;
A
#
# COMPACT_ATOMS: atom_id res chain seq x y z
N TYR A 1 6.27 10.66 12.17
CA TYR A 1 5.74 10.54 10.81
C TYR A 1 6.03 9.17 10.23
N ILE A 2 5.20 8.70 9.30
CA ILE A 2 5.53 7.58 8.43
C ILE A 2 6.20 8.09 7.15
N LEU A 3 7.13 7.31 6.61
CA LEU A 3 7.86 7.62 5.38
C LEU A 3 7.46 6.65 4.28
N GLY A 4 7.11 7.13 3.11
CA GLY A 4 6.87 6.30 1.94
C GLY A 4 7.83 6.58 0.79
N ILE A 5 8.13 5.56 0.00
CA ILE A 5 8.74 5.70 -1.31
C ILE A 5 7.72 5.23 -2.34
N ASP A 6 7.46 6.04 -3.37
CA ASP A 6 6.50 5.69 -4.40
C ASP A 6 6.93 6.09 -5.81
N GLN A 7 6.33 5.43 -6.77
CA GLN A 7 6.33 5.79 -8.18
C GLN A 7 5.22 6.79 -8.41
N LEU A 8 5.56 8.09 -8.46
CA LEU A 8 4.57 9.15 -8.63
C LEU A 8 4.03 9.14 -10.06
N LEU A 9 2.74 8.97 -10.18
CA LEU A 9 2.02 8.98 -11.45
C LEU A 9 0.65 9.64 -11.28
N VAL A 10 -0.02 9.90 -12.39
CA VAL A 10 -1.40 10.39 -12.41
C VAL A 10 -2.31 9.30 -12.94
N ASP A 11 -3.32 8.95 -12.16
CA ASP A 11 -4.40 8.06 -12.59
C ASP A 11 -5.45 8.86 -13.36
N ILE A 12 -5.73 8.43 -14.60
CA ILE A 12 -6.71 9.04 -15.50
C ILE A 12 -7.81 8.03 -15.76
N GLU A 13 -9.00 8.26 -15.20
CA GLU A 13 -10.16 7.43 -15.47
C GLU A 13 -10.94 8.00 -16.66
N ALA A 14 -11.19 7.16 -17.66
CA ALA A 14 -11.91 7.56 -18.87
C ALA A 14 -12.91 6.49 -19.31
N HIS A 15 -14.11 6.93 -19.72
CA HIS A 15 -15.08 6.06 -20.36
C HIS A 15 -14.81 6.01 -21.86
N VAL A 16 -14.67 4.80 -22.39
CA VAL A 16 -14.29 4.58 -23.78
C VAL A 16 -15.11 3.46 -24.42
N GLU A 17 -15.31 3.55 -25.73
CA GLU A 17 -15.87 2.45 -26.50
C GLU A 17 -14.80 1.41 -26.82
N GLU A 18 -15.21 0.14 -26.97
CA GLU A 18 -14.28 -0.95 -27.32
C GLU A 18 -13.56 -0.68 -28.65
N SER A 19 -14.21 -0.03 -29.59
CA SER A 19 -13.62 0.40 -30.88
C SER A 19 -12.46 1.40 -30.71
N GLN A 20 -12.43 2.17 -29.61
CA GLN A 20 -11.31 3.08 -29.30
C GLN A 20 -10.10 2.28 -28.80
N LEU A 21 -10.32 1.29 -27.93
CA LEU A 21 -9.23 0.39 -27.48
C LEU A 21 -8.60 -0.34 -28.67
N GLN A 22 -9.44 -0.85 -29.60
CA GLN A 22 -8.95 -1.50 -30.81
C GLN A 22 -8.11 -0.55 -31.70
N ARG A 23 -8.56 0.70 -31.88
CA ARG A 23 -7.79 1.72 -32.62
C ARG A 23 -6.45 2.04 -32.01
N TRP A 24 -6.34 2.02 -30.68
CA TRP A 24 -5.08 2.26 -29.94
C TRP A 24 -4.23 0.98 -29.84
N GLY A 25 -4.72 -0.17 -30.29
CA GLY A 25 -4.03 -1.45 -30.18
C GLY A 25 -3.92 -1.96 -28.74
N ILE A 26 -4.87 -1.58 -27.87
CA ILE A 26 -4.91 -1.96 -26.47
C ILE A 26 -5.89 -3.12 -26.29
N PRO A 27 -5.43 -4.33 -25.92
CA PRO A 27 -6.31 -5.45 -25.65
C PRO A 27 -7.18 -5.18 -24.41
N LYS A 28 -8.49 -5.37 -24.56
CA LYS A 28 -9.47 -5.21 -23.49
C LYS A 28 -9.17 -6.11 -22.29
N GLY A 29 -9.34 -5.59 -21.09
CA GLY A 29 -9.11 -6.30 -19.83
C GLY A 29 -7.64 -6.49 -19.47
N GLN A 30 -6.71 -5.92 -20.22
CA GLN A 30 -5.26 -6.06 -19.98
C GLN A 30 -4.63 -4.73 -19.51
N SER A 31 -3.43 -4.85 -18.96
CA SER A 31 -2.56 -3.72 -18.66
C SER A 31 -1.38 -3.72 -19.63
N VAL A 32 -1.23 -2.64 -20.40
CA VAL A 32 -0.18 -2.53 -21.42
C VAL A 32 0.69 -1.30 -21.19
N PRO A 33 1.99 -1.37 -21.52
CA PRO A 33 2.85 -0.19 -21.52
C PRO A 33 2.51 0.71 -22.73
N LEU A 34 2.52 2.01 -22.50
CA LEU A 34 2.35 3.03 -23.53
C LEU A 34 3.64 3.85 -23.65
N ASN A 35 4.03 4.19 -24.89
CA ASN A 35 5.07 5.17 -25.12
C ASN A 35 4.51 6.60 -25.08
N ASP A 36 5.39 7.60 -24.99
CA ASP A 36 5.01 9.00 -24.82
C ASP A 36 4.11 9.51 -25.95
N ALA A 37 4.36 9.12 -27.20
CA ALA A 37 3.54 9.53 -28.36
C ALA A 37 2.12 8.95 -28.27
N GLN A 38 1.97 7.69 -27.85
CA GLN A 38 0.67 7.06 -27.62
C GLN A 38 -0.08 7.78 -26.48
N VAL A 39 0.62 8.07 -25.38
CA VAL A 39 0.06 8.76 -24.22
C VAL A 39 -0.53 10.12 -24.61
N GLU A 40 0.23 10.96 -25.30
CA GLU A 40 -0.25 12.27 -25.73
C GLU A 40 -1.42 12.15 -26.70
N SER A 41 -1.34 11.28 -27.70
CA SER A 41 -2.42 11.06 -28.68
C SER A 41 -3.73 10.58 -28.04
N ILE A 42 -3.61 9.64 -27.09
CA ILE A 42 -4.78 9.11 -26.35
C ILE A 42 -5.35 10.22 -25.46
N TYR A 43 -4.52 10.91 -24.70
CA TYR A 43 -4.96 11.96 -23.78
C TYR A 43 -5.69 13.08 -24.51
N GLU A 44 -5.11 13.61 -25.61
CA GLU A 44 -5.74 14.64 -26.42
C GLU A 44 -7.08 14.19 -27.03
N THR A 45 -7.16 12.90 -27.42
CA THR A 45 -8.41 12.33 -27.92
C THR A 45 -9.47 12.29 -26.83
N LEU A 46 -9.15 11.75 -25.64
CA LEU A 46 -10.06 11.67 -24.51
C LEU A 46 -10.54 13.06 -24.06
N LYS A 47 -9.63 14.03 -24.02
CA LYS A 47 -9.95 15.41 -23.65
C LYS A 47 -10.90 16.08 -24.65
N ARG A 48 -10.63 15.94 -25.94
CA ARG A 48 -11.47 16.47 -27.00
C ARG A 48 -12.87 15.86 -27.01
N GLU A 49 -12.99 14.57 -26.67
CA GLU A 49 -14.24 13.84 -26.65
C GLU A 49 -14.99 13.99 -25.31
N GLY A 50 -14.37 14.61 -24.30
CA GLY A 50 -14.96 14.77 -22.97
C GLY A 50 -15.13 13.44 -22.22
N SER A 51 -14.29 12.44 -22.54
CA SER A 51 -14.38 11.08 -22.01
C SER A 51 -13.69 10.92 -20.64
N ILE A 52 -12.85 11.88 -20.23
CA ILE A 52 -12.15 11.85 -18.94
C ILE A 52 -13.17 12.08 -17.82
N GLN A 53 -13.27 11.13 -16.92
CA GLN A 53 -14.15 11.21 -15.75
C GLN A 53 -13.43 11.83 -14.54
N GLY A 54 -12.13 11.66 -14.44
CA GLY A 54 -11.31 12.23 -13.38
C GLY A 54 -9.83 12.00 -13.59
N GLU A 55 -9.05 12.88 -12.99
CA GLU A 55 -7.60 12.80 -12.90
C GLU A 55 -7.22 12.88 -11.42
N PHE A 56 -6.46 11.90 -10.95
CA PHE A 56 -6.14 11.76 -9.54
C PHE A 56 -4.63 11.59 -9.35
N SER A 57 -4.11 12.02 -8.20
CA SER A 57 -2.76 11.60 -7.80
C SER A 57 -2.78 10.08 -7.63
N GLY A 58 -1.94 9.39 -8.36
CA GLY A 58 -1.79 7.95 -8.33
C GLY A 58 -0.53 7.52 -7.59
N GLY A 59 -0.40 6.20 -7.47
CA GLY A 59 0.63 5.56 -6.68
C GLY A 59 0.08 5.02 -5.36
N SER A 60 0.29 3.74 -5.12
CA SER A 60 -0.28 3.02 -3.98
C SER A 60 0.20 3.60 -2.64
N ILE A 61 1.48 3.95 -2.55
CA ILE A 61 2.02 4.50 -1.31
C ILE A 61 1.57 5.95 -1.11
N GLY A 62 1.54 6.77 -2.18
CA GLY A 62 0.98 8.12 -2.12
C GLY A 62 -0.46 8.12 -1.60
N ASN A 63 -1.30 7.23 -2.09
CA ASN A 63 -2.68 7.05 -1.62
C ASN A 63 -2.72 6.60 -0.15
N THR A 64 -1.88 5.65 0.24
CA THR A 64 -1.77 5.19 1.64
C THR A 64 -1.37 6.33 2.56
N LEU A 65 -0.35 7.14 2.21
CA LEU A 65 0.09 8.28 3.01
C LEU A 65 -0.96 9.38 3.10
N HIS A 66 -1.67 9.67 2.00
CA HIS A 66 -2.77 10.61 1.98
C HIS A 66 -3.88 10.17 2.95
N ASN A 67 -4.34 8.93 2.83
CA ASN A 67 -5.38 8.38 3.71
C ASN A 67 -4.93 8.36 5.17
N TYR A 68 -3.69 7.96 5.45
CA TYR A 68 -3.11 8.01 6.78
C TYR A 68 -3.12 9.43 7.36
N ALA A 69 -2.67 10.40 6.59
CA ALA A 69 -2.61 11.80 7.04
C ALA A 69 -4.00 12.39 7.32
N VAL A 70 -5.03 11.96 6.56
CA VAL A 70 -6.42 12.37 6.78
C VAL A 70 -7.02 11.71 8.01
N LEU A 71 -6.77 10.41 8.23
CA LEU A 71 -7.32 9.65 9.35
C LEU A 71 -6.69 10.04 10.70
N ALA A 72 -5.38 10.23 10.71
CA ALA A 72 -4.62 10.28 11.95
C ALA A 72 -4.34 11.68 12.49
N ASP A 73 -4.60 12.73 11.72
CA ASP A 73 -4.12 14.10 12.01
C ASP A 73 -2.58 14.16 12.16
N GLU A 74 -1.87 13.15 11.65
CA GLU A 74 -0.43 12.98 11.77
C GLU A 74 0.29 13.29 10.45
N ARG A 75 1.60 13.44 10.53
CA ARG A 75 2.42 13.73 9.35
C ARG A 75 2.90 12.46 8.67
N ALA A 76 2.90 12.51 7.36
CA ALA A 76 3.60 11.56 6.50
C ALA A 76 4.66 12.31 5.67
N CYS A 77 5.63 11.57 5.14
CA CYS A 77 6.67 12.09 4.26
C CYS A 77 6.74 11.19 3.03
N LEU A 78 6.85 11.79 1.85
CA LEU A 78 6.90 11.07 0.58
C LEU A 78 8.21 11.33 -0.16
N LEU A 79 8.89 10.24 -0.54
CA LEU A 79 10.00 10.23 -1.47
C LEU A 79 9.51 9.72 -2.83
N GLY A 80 9.92 10.37 -3.89
CA GLY A 80 9.60 9.97 -5.26
C GLY A 80 10.18 10.97 -6.24
N ALA A 81 10.18 10.61 -7.53
CA ALA A 81 10.61 11.51 -8.60
C ALA A 81 9.43 12.39 -9.03
N ILE A 82 9.66 13.69 -9.17
CA ILE A 82 8.70 14.67 -9.70
C ILE A 82 9.33 15.47 -10.84
N THR A 83 8.54 15.93 -11.80
CA THR A 83 9.08 16.75 -12.88
C THR A 83 9.66 18.06 -12.36
N ARG A 84 10.84 18.43 -12.87
CA ARG A 84 11.51 19.71 -12.53
C ARG A 84 10.75 20.92 -13.05
N HIS A 85 10.12 20.78 -14.22
CA HIS A 85 9.44 21.86 -14.91
C HIS A 85 7.92 21.74 -14.71
N MET A 86 7.46 22.28 -13.60
CA MET A 86 6.05 22.25 -13.21
C MET A 86 5.36 23.54 -13.65
N THR A 87 4.25 23.41 -14.35
CA THR A 87 3.38 24.53 -14.71
C THR A 87 2.01 24.39 -14.08
N VAL A 88 1.33 25.54 -13.89
CA VAL A 88 -0.04 25.53 -13.34
C VAL A 88 -0.96 24.78 -14.30
N GLY A 89 -1.65 23.77 -13.79
CA GLY A 89 -2.57 22.94 -14.57
C GLY A 89 -1.96 21.71 -15.21
N ASP A 90 -0.65 21.47 -15.05
CA ASP A 90 -0.04 20.18 -15.43
C ASP A 90 -0.25 19.08 -14.38
N TYR A 91 0.15 17.84 -14.71
CA TYR A 91 -0.05 16.69 -13.84
C TYR A 91 0.69 16.79 -12.50
N ALA A 92 1.91 17.32 -12.50
CA ALA A 92 2.68 17.47 -11.27
C ALA A 92 2.02 18.49 -10.33
N PHE A 93 1.48 19.58 -10.90
CA PHE A 93 0.71 20.56 -10.14
C PHE A 93 -0.56 19.95 -9.54
N HIS A 94 -1.32 19.18 -10.34
CA HIS A 94 -2.50 18.48 -9.84
C HIS A 94 -2.16 17.47 -8.76
N TYR A 95 -1.08 16.71 -8.93
CA TYR A 95 -0.59 15.77 -7.92
C TYR A 95 -0.34 16.46 -6.59
N ILE A 96 0.46 17.53 -6.57
CA ILE A 96 0.77 18.26 -5.33
C ILE A 96 -0.49 18.85 -4.71
N ARG A 97 -1.36 19.45 -5.52
CA ARG A 97 -2.57 20.10 -5.05
C ARG A 97 -3.60 19.14 -4.44
N SER A 98 -3.70 17.93 -4.95
CA SER A 98 -4.66 16.91 -4.48
C SER A 98 -4.14 16.11 -3.28
N THR A 99 -2.83 16.13 -3.04
CA THR A 99 -2.25 15.45 -1.88
C THR A 99 -2.56 16.23 -0.59
N SER A 100 -2.80 15.53 0.50
CA SER A 100 -3.03 16.15 1.81
C SER A 100 -1.87 17.07 2.21
N ALA A 101 -2.17 18.25 2.73
CA ALA A 101 -1.17 19.19 3.25
C ALA A 101 -0.33 18.63 4.43
N ARG A 102 -0.74 17.50 5.02
CA ARG A 102 0.00 16.80 6.07
C ARG A 102 1.01 15.80 5.55
N VAL A 103 1.00 15.53 4.24
CA VAL A 103 2.05 14.77 3.57
C VAL A 103 3.15 15.75 3.17
N ASP A 104 4.32 15.60 3.78
CA ASP A 104 5.49 16.41 3.43
C ASP A 104 6.03 15.98 2.07
N LEU A 105 5.96 16.88 1.09
CA LEU A 105 6.42 16.70 -0.28
C LEU A 105 7.78 17.39 -0.54
N ASN A 106 8.42 17.97 0.48
CA ASN A 106 9.71 18.66 0.30
C ASN A 106 10.86 17.70 -0.06
N HIS A 107 10.65 16.41 0.11
CA HIS A 107 11.61 15.36 -0.23
C HIS A 107 11.39 14.73 -1.59
N LEU A 108 10.46 15.29 -2.41
CA LEU A 108 10.33 14.89 -3.81
C LEU A 108 11.57 15.32 -4.59
N TYR A 109 12.10 14.43 -5.42
CA TYR A 109 13.32 14.65 -6.17
C TYR A 109 13.00 15.16 -7.58
N PRO A 110 13.42 16.39 -7.95
CA PRO A 110 13.10 16.98 -9.25
C PRO A 110 13.95 16.40 -10.38
N ILE A 111 13.29 15.84 -11.40
CA ILE A 111 13.90 15.20 -12.58
C ILE A 111 13.33 15.82 -13.86
N ASP A 112 14.15 15.89 -14.92
CA ASP A 112 13.69 16.33 -16.23
C ASP A 112 12.94 15.18 -16.93
N GLY A 113 11.71 15.43 -17.35
CA GLY A 113 10.85 14.47 -18.03
C GLY A 113 9.39 14.54 -17.60
N PRO A 114 8.49 13.84 -18.32
CA PRO A 114 7.08 13.82 -18.02
C PRO A 114 6.78 12.93 -16.78
N MET A 115 5.75 13.29 -16.03
CA MET A 115 5.20 12.43 -14.98
C MET A 115 4.68 11.11 -15.57
N GLY A 116 4.74 10.04 -14.80
CA GLY A 116 4.07 8.79 -15.12
C GLY A 116 2.55 8.98 -15.22
N ARG A 117 1.91 8.20 -16.09
CA ARG A 117 0.44 8.22 -16.27
C ARG A 117 -0.11 6.81 -16.35
N ALA A 118 -1.20 6.55 -15.64
CA ALA A 118 -1.95 5.32 -15.73
C ALA A 118 -3.38 5.64 -16.21
N PHE A 119 -3.70 5.24 -17.43
CA PHE A 119 -5.07 5.32 -17.93
C PHE A 119 -5.85 4.09 -17.47
N CYS A 120 -7.00 4.32 -16.83
CA CYS A 120 -8.01 3.32 -16.57
C CYS A 120 -9.16 3.54 -17.56
N PHE A 121 -9.20 2.77 -18.62
CA PHE A 121 -10.26 2.79 -19.61
C PHE A 121 -11.39 1.90 -19.15
N VAL A 122 -12.59 2.46 -18.99
CA VAL A 122 -13.80 1.74 -18.58
C VAL A 122 -14.72 1.63 -19.78
N THR A 123 -14.97 0.40 -20.23
CA THR A 123 -15.93 0.13 -21.33
C THR A 123 -17.37 0.03 -20.83
N PRO A 124 -18.40 0.15 -21.70
CA PRO A 124 -19.81 0.18 -21.27
C PRO A 124 -20.30 -1.04 -20.48
N ASP A 125 -19.62 -2.18 -20.62
CA ASP A 125 -19.86 -3.39 -19.83
C ASP A 125 -19.18 -3.37 -18.43
N GLY A 126 -18.46 -2.27 -18.12
CA GLY A 126 -17.77 -2.09 -16.84
C GLY A 126 -16.36 -2.74 -16.79
N GLU A 127 -15.89 -3.33 -17.89
CA GLU A 127 -14.54 -3.91 -17.95
C GLU A 127 -13.49 -2.80 -17.93
N ARG A 128 -12.39 -3.05 -17.20
CA ARG A 128 -11.27 -2.12 -17.05
C ARG A 128 -10.06 -2.58 -17.83
N THR A 129 -9.47 -1.65 -18.55
CA THR A 129 -8.26 -1.83 -19.34
C THR A 129 -7.26 -0.75 -18.96
N PHE A 130 -6.00 -1.09 -18.80
CA PHE A 130 -5.01 -0.13 -18.34
C PHE A 130 -3.94 0.15 -19.41
N GLY A 131 -3.62 1.42 -19.58
CA GLY A 131 -2.48 1.88 -20.37
C GLY A 131 -1.53 2.67 -19.48
N ILE A 132 -0.26 2.24 -19.36
CA ILE A 132 0.68 2.81 -18.38
C ILE A 132 1.91 3.37 -19.09
N SER A 133 2.15 4.67 -18.92
CA SER A 133 3.44 5.30 -19.23
C SER A 133 4.21 5.55 -17.94
N ARG A 134 5.44 5.09 -17.89
CA ARG A 134 6.28 5.24 -16.70
C ARG A 134 6.79 6.65 -16.47
N GLY A 135 7.04 7.41 -17.56
CA GLY A 135 7.69 8.71 -17.43
C GLY A 135 8.94 8.63 -16.55
N ILE A 136 9.04 9.57 -15.62
CA ILE A 136 10.17 9.65 -14.66
C ILE A 136 9.94 8.88 -13.36
N MET A 137 8.84 8.16 -13.19
CA MET A 137 8.44 7.58 -11.89
C MET A 137 9.46 6.61 -11.28
N ASP A 138 10.29 5.97 -12.12
CA ASP A 138 11.33 5.02 -11.69
C ASP A 138 12.70 5.68 -11.45
N GLN A 139 12.80 7.00 -11.61
CA GLN A 139 14.09 7.73 -11.67
C GLN A 139 14.55 8.29 -10.32
N LEU A 140 13.92 7.96 -9.21
CA LEU A 140 14.40 8.36 -7.88
C LEU A 140 15.80 7.78 -7.62
N PRO A 141 16.85 8.60 -7.53
CA PRO A 141 18.20 8.07 -7.33
C PRO A 141 18.49 7.78 -5.84
N PRO A 142 19.43 6.89 -5.53
CA PRO A 142 19.78 6.55 -4.13
C PRO A 142 20.24 7.78 -3.31
N GLU A 143 20.82 8.78 -3.94
CA GLU A 143 21.29 10.01 -3.29
C GLU A 143 20.14 10.84 -2.70
N ALA A 144 18.92 10.70 -3.25
CA ALA A 144 17.72 11.36 -2.74
C ALA A 144 17.24 10.77 -1.40
N VAL A 145 17.71 9.58 -1.03
CA VAL A 145 17.35 8.93 0.24
C VAL A 145 18.28 9.42 1.34
N SER A 146 17.78 10.30 2.19
CA SER A 146 18.49 10.81 3.37
C SER A 146 18.42 9.81 4.53
N GLU A 147 19.57 9.53 5.13
CA GLU A 147 19.65 8.68 6.32
C GLU A 147 18.83 9.24 7.48
N ASP A 148 18.94 10.55 7.73
CA ASP A 148 18.20 11.24 8.78
C ASP A 148 16.68 11.14 8.62
N VAL A 149 16.18 11.25 7.39
CA VAL A 149 14.75 11.11 7.10
C VAL A 149 14.25 9.69 7.33
N VAL A 150 15.04 8.68 6.98
CA VAL A 150 14.63 7.28 7.15
C VAL A 150 14.71 6.84 8.62
N GLN A 151 15.83 7.14 9.30
CA GLN A 151 16.05 6.67 10.68
C GLN A 151 15.08 7.29 11.71
N ASN A 152 14.54 8.49 11.44
CA ASN A 152 13.60 9.17 12.32
C ASN A 152 12.12 8.87 11.99
N ALA A 153 11.85 8.03 10.98
CA ALA A 153 10.49 7.62 10.64
C ALA A 153 9.95 6.57 11.63
N SER A 154 8.64 6.62 11.90
CA SER A 154 7.93 5.59 12.68
C SER A 154 7.74 4.29 11.91
N ALA A 155 7.70 4.37 10.58
CA ALA A 155 7.68 3.25 9.65
C ALA A 155 8.14 3.70 8.26
N LEU A 156 8.77 2.77 7.50
CA LEU A 156 9.05 2.92 6.07
C LEU A 156 8.05 2.09 5.28
N VAL A 157 7.26 2.73 4.43
CA VAL A 157 6.17 2.12 3.65
C VAL A 157 6.57 2.03 2.19
N LEU A 158 6.50 0.83 1.63
CA LEU A 158 6.98 0.49 0.29
C LEU A 158 5.95 -0.36 -0.45
N THR A 159 6.05 -0.38 -1.77
CA THR A 159 5.33 -1.34 -2.62
C THR A 159 6.31 -2.22 -3.41
N ALA A 160 5.92 -3.46 -3.70
CA ALA A 160 6.74 -4.37 -4.51
C ALA A 160 6.98 -3.85 -5.95
N TYR A 161 6.17 -2.91 -6.43
CA TYR A 161 6.42 -2.25 -7.72
C TYR A 161 7.80 -1.58 -7.80
N LEU A 162 8.33 -1.07 -6.68
CA LEU A 162 9.66 -0.46 -6.60
C LEU A 162 10.80 -1.45 -6.87
N LEU A 163 10.50 -2.74 -6.72
CA LEU A 163 11.47 -3.83 -6.77
C LEU A 163 11.41 -4.62 -8.10
N ARG A 164 10.57 -4.22 -9.05
CA ARG A 164 10.33 -4.99 -10.28
C ARG A 164 11.46 -4.87 -11.33
N ASP A 165 12.23 -3.79 -11.31
CA ASP A 165 13.26 -3.52 -12.30
C ASP A 165 14.60 -3.18 -11.61
N VAL A 166 15.51 -4.15 -11.59
CA VAL A 166 16.83 -4.02 -10.93
C VAL A 166 17.70 -2.92 -11.54
N SER A 167 17.42 -2.53 -12.78
CA SER A 167 18.17 -1.47 -13.49
C SER A 167 17.67 -0.07 -13.15
N ALA A 168 16.46 0.06 -12.61
CA ALA A 168 15.86 1.35 -12.29
C ALA A 168 16.51 2.01 -11.07
N PRO A 169 16.78 3.33 -11.09
CA PRO A 169 17.36 4.04 -9.95
C PRO A 169 16.55 3.87 -8.66
N ILE A 170 15.22 3.86 -8.74
CA ILE A 170 14.32 3.69 -7.59
C ILE A 170 14.52 2.34 -6.88
N TYR A 171 14.93 1.31 -7.60
CA TYR A 171 15.28 0.01 -7.00
C TYR A 171 16.43 0.17 -6.01
N GLN A 172 17.52 0.82 -6.41
CA GLN A 172 18.67 1.08 -5.55
C GLN A 172 18.33 2.02 -4.38
N ALA A 173 17.52 3.05 -4.64
CA ALA A 173 17.01 3.95 -3.61
C ALA A 173 16.18 3.18 -2.55
N THR A 174 15.35 2.25 -2.99
CA THR A 174 14.52 1.42 -2.10
C THR A 174 15.40 0.51 -1.22
N PHE A 175 16.42 -0.14 -1.78
CA PHE A 175 17.35 -0.96 -0.99
C PHE A 175 18.12 -0.14 0.02
N LYS A 176 18.64 1.04 -0.37
CA LYS A 176 19.30 1.96 0.55
C LYS A 176 18.37 2.32 1.74
N ALA A 177 17.12 2.67 1.44
CA ALA A 177 16.15 2.99 2.49
C ALA A 177 15.87 1.80 3.43
N MET A 178 15.70 0.60 2.88
CA MET A 178 15.50 -0.62 3.67
C MET A 178 16.72 -0.95 4.56
N ASP A 179 17.94 -0.77 4.06
CA ASP A 179 19.16 -1.01 4.86
C ASP A 179 19.28 0.00 6.01
N ILE A 180 18.99 1.29 5.77
CA ILE A 180 18.96 2.32 6.81
C ILE A 180 17.86 2.00 7.83
N ALA A 181 16.64 1.70 7.38
CA ALA A 181 15.52 1.37 8.24
C ALA A 181 15.82 0.18 9.15
N ARG A 182 16.45 -0.88 8.58
CA ARG A 182 16.87 -2.06 9.35
C ARG A 182 17.93 -1.72 10.39
N ALA A 183 18.92 -0.92 10.04
CA ALA A 183 19.98 -0.50 10.95
C ALA A 183 19.45 0.34 12.12
N ALA A 184 18.46 1.21 11.85
CA ALA A 184 17.82 2.08 12.83
C ALA A 184 16.60 1.46 13.56
N ASP A 185 16.32 0.17 13.34
CA ASP A 185 15.16 -0.53 13.90
C ASP A 185 13.79 0.07 13.49
N VAL A 186 13.73 0.78 12.37
CA VAL A 186 12.50 1.31 11.79
C VAL A 186 11.71 0.17 11.12
N PRO A 187 10.42 -0.02 11.44
CA PRO A 187 9.59 -1.03 10.78
C PRO A 187 9.48 -0.78 9.28
N VAL A 188 9.69 -1.83 8.49
CA VAL A 188 9.46 -1.80 7.04
C VAL A 188 8.12 -2.45 6.73
N VAL A 189 7.29 -1.75 5.98
CA VAL A 189 5.97 -2.16 5.52
C VAL A 189 6.03 -2.36 4.01
N LEU A 190 5.64 -3.53 3.54
CA LEU A 190 5.62 -3.86 2.11
C LEU A 190 4.21 -4.21 1.65
N SER A 191 3.69 -3.42 0.70
CA SER A 191 2.48 -3.75 -0.08
C SER A 191 2.87 -4.55 -1.32
N LEU A 192 2.19 -5.67 -1.58
CA LEU A 192 2.57 -6.63 -2.64
C LEU A 192 2.23 -6.16 -4.06
N GLY A 193 1.21 -5.31 -4.23
CA GLY A 193 0.89 -4.62 -5.49
C GLY A 193 -0.05 -5.39 -6.42
N THR A 194 0.39 -6.45 -7.11
CA THR A 194 -0.49 -7.29 -7.93
C THR A 194 -0.06 -8.75 -7.89
N GLU A 195 -1.04 -9.66 -8.07
CA GLU A 195 -0.79 -11.10 -8.16
C GLU A 195 0.24 -11.46 -9.25
N GLY A 196 0.14 -10.81 -10.41
CA GLY A 196 1.07 -11.06 -11.53
C GLY A 196 2.52 -10.71 -11.19
N LEU A 197 2.75 -9.60 -10.47
CA LEU A 197 4.08 -9.22 -9.98
C LEU A 197 4.59 -10.23 -8.95
N VAL A 198 3.74 -10.59 -7.99
CA VAL A 198 4.09 -11.57 -6.95
C VAL A 198 4.45 -12.91 -7.57
N ARG A 199 3.67 -13.38 -8.54
CA ARG A 199 3.94 -14.64 -9.27
C ARG A 199 5.27 -14.61 -10.00
N ALA A 200 5.57 -13.51 -10.67
CA ALA A 200 6.81 -13.36 -11.43
C ALA A 200 8.07 -13.27 -10.55
N GLN A 201 7.94 -12.78 -9.32
CA GLN A 201 9.08 -12.52 -8.42
C GLN A 201 8.95 -13.18 -7.05
N ARG A 202 8.20 -14.27 -6.96
CA ARG A 202 7.80 -14.90 -5.70
C ARG A 202 8.97 -15.15 -4.74
N ASP A 203 9.98 -15.86 -5.20
CA ASP A 203 11.11 -16.26 -4.33
C ASP A 203 11.92 -15.05 -3.88
N PHE A 204 12.13 -14.08 -4.76
CA PHE A 204 12.77 -12.81 -4.43
C PHE A 204 11.98 -12.02 -3.38
N LEU A 205 10.66 -11.92 -3.54
CA LEU A 205 9.81 -11.22 -2.58
C LEU A 205 9.77 -11.93 -1.22
N LEU A 206 9.82 -13.26 -1.17
CA LEU A 206 9.97 -14.01 0.08
C LEU A 206 11.30 -13.72 0.77
N GLU A 207 12.40 -13.66 0.02
CA GLU A 207 13.72 -13.31 0.58
C GLU A 207 13.75 -11.88 1.13
N ILE A 208 13.22 -10.92 0.38
CA ILE A 208 13.11 -9.52 0.82
C ILE A 208 12.22 -9.40 2.07
N THR A 209 11.08 -10.07 2.06
CA THR A 209 10.16 -10.07 3.20
C THR A 209 10.87 -10.60 4.45
N LYS A 210 11.51 -11.74 4.37
CA LYS A 210 12.25 -12.33 5.49
C LYS A 210 13.39 -11.46 6.01
N LYS A 211 14.06 -10.74 5.11
CA LYS A 211 15.24 -9.93 5.45
C LYS A 211 14.89 -8.56 6.03
N TYR A 212 13.84 -7.93 5.54
CA TYR A 212 13.56 -6.52 5.82
C TYR A 212 12.18 -6.24 6.40
N VAL A 213 11.14 -6.99 5.98
CA VAL A 213 9.75 -6.59 6.19
C VAL A 213 9.26 -6.97 7.58
N THR A 214 8.66 -5.99 8.24
CA THR A 214 7.99 -6.15 9.53
C THR A 214 6.48 -6.36 9.35
N ILE A 215 5.89 -5.64 8.38
CA ILE A 215 4.46 -5.70 8.07
C ILE A 215 4.30 -5.99 6.58
N LEU A 216 3.64 -7.08 6.25
CA LEU A 216 3.29 -7.45 4.89
C LEU A 216 1.82 -7.13 4.64
N ALA A 217 1.51 -6.42 3.56
CA ALA A 217 0.15 -6.10 3.16
C ALA A 217 -0.11 -6.56 1.72
N GLY A 218 -1.28 -7.13 1.48
CA GLY A 218 -1.70 -7.54 0.14
C GLY A 218 -3.16 -7.95 0.13
N ASN A 219 -3.69 -8.17 -1.06
CA ASN A 219 -5.00 -8.79 -1.19
C ASN A 219 -4.89 -10.32 -1.12
N PHE A 220 -6.04 -11.01 -1.15
CA PHE A 220 -6.13 -12.45 -1.06
C PHE A 220 -5.28 -13.16 -2.11
N GLU A 221 -5.40 -12.74 -3.37
CA GLU A 221 -4.68 -13.33 -4.50
C GLU A 221 -3.17 -13.14 -4.38
N GLU A 222 -2.73 -11.97 -3.95
CA GLU A 222 -1.31 -11.64 -3.77
C GLU A 222 -0.66 -12.44 -2.66
N VAL A 223 -1.28 -12.49 -1.46
CA VAL A 223 -0.71 -13.21 -0.31
C VAL A 223 -0.78 -14.72 -0.55
N CYS A 224 -1.87 -15.24 -1.13
CA CYS A 224 -1.99 -16.64 -1.49
C CYS A 224 -0.94 -17.04 -2.56
N THR A 225 -0.71 -16.21 -3.57
CA THR A 225 0.34 -16.46 -4.57
C THR A 225 1.74 -16.45 -3.94
N LEU A 226 2.01 -15.52 -3.01
CA LEU A 226 3.29 -15.45 -2.31
C LEU A 226 3.55 -16.71 -1.48
N THR A 227 2.56 -17.17 -0.72
CA THR A 227 2.70 -18.31 0.20
C THR A 227 2.48 -19.67 -0.48
N GLY A 228 1.74 -19.71 -1.58
CA GLY A 228 1.31 -20.93 -2.25
C GLY A 228 0.06 -21.56 -1.64
N GLN A 229 -0.64 -20.81 -0.78
CA GLN A 229 -1.87 -21.24 -0.13
C GLN A 229 -3.11 -20.83 -0.93
N THR A 230 -4.25 -21.46 -0.63
CA THR A 230 -5.55 -21.15 -1.23
C THR A 230 -6.60 -20.72 -0.20
N ASP A 231 -6.24 -20.71 1.06
CA ASP A 231 -7.07 -20.26 2.19
C ASP A 231 -6.44 -19.03 2.84
N PRO A 232 -7.21 -17.98 3.15
CA PRO A 232 -6.66 -16.73 3.68
C PRO A 232 -5.98 -16.87 5.05
N LEU A 233 -6.45 -17.77 5.90
CA LEU A 233 -5.84 -17.98 7.21
C LEU A 233 -4.57 -18.81 7.13
N LEU A 234 -4.52 -19.83 6.26
CA LEU A 234 -3.29 -20.56 5.98
C LEU A 234 -2.26 -19.66 5.32
N ALA A 235 -2.68 -18.79 4.38
CA ALA A 235 -1.80 -17.79 3.77
C ALA A 235 -1.24 -16.81 4.82
N ALA A 236 -2.07 -16.33 5.74
CA ALA A 236 -1.62 -15.47 6.83
C ALA A 236 -0.68 -16.21 7.80
N GLN A 237 -0.93 -17.50 8.07
CA GLN A 237 -0.06 -18.34 8.91
C GLN A 237 1.33 -18.49 8.30
N ASP A 238 1.41 -18.85 7.01
CA ASP A 238 2.69 -19.01 6.31
C ASP A 238 3.43 -17.68 6.14
N ALA A 239 2.70 -16.60 5.88
CA ALA A 239 3.30 -15.26 5.82
C ALA A 239 3.95 -14.85 7.15
N LEU A 240 3.39 -15.23 8.30
CA LEU A 240 3.99 -14.99 9.62
C LEU A 240 5.30 -15.76 9.86
N ASP A 241 5.67 -16.72 9.02
CA ASP A 241 7.00 -17.32 9.11
C ASP A 241 8.12 -16.38 8.64
N VAL A 242 7.77 -15.40 7.81
CA VAL A 242 8.72 -14.47 7.18
C VAL A 242 8.51 -13.00 7.56
N THR A 243 7.41 -12.66 8.26
CA THR A 243 7.12 -11.29 8.74
C THR A 243 6.52 -11.31 10.15
N ASP A 244 6.38 -10.16 10.78
CA ASP A 244 5.84 -10.04 12.14
C ASP A 244 4.34 -9.77 12.16
N LEU A 245 3.80 -9.17 11.10
CA LEU A 245 2.39 -8.86 10.94
C LEU A 245 2.00 -8.97 9.46
N VAL A 246 0.82 -9.53 9.19
CA VAL A 246 0.24 -9.60 7.85
C VAL A 246 -1.15 -8.98 7.84
N LEU A 247 -1.41 -8.11 6.85
CA LEU A 247 -2.73 -7.61 6.49
C LEU A 247 -3.12 -8.22 5.14
N LEU A 248 -4.18 -9.02 5.14
CA LEU A 248 -4.73 -9.63 3.94
C LEU A 248 -6.16 -9.10 3.71
N THR A 249 -6.36 -8.33 2.64
CA THR A 249 -7.71 -7.85 2.26
C THR A 249 -8.38 -8.84 1.31
N HIS A 250 -9.69 -9.10 1.51
CA HIS A 250 -10.43 -10.08 0.72
C HIS A 250 -11.78 -9.53 0.23
N GLY A 251 -11.75 -8.31 -0.30
CA GLY A 251 -12.92 -7.67 -0.92
C GLY A 251 -14.16 -7.72 -0.02
N LYS A 252 -15.24 -8.25 -0.53
CA LYS A 252 -16.52 -8.38 0.21
C LYS A 252 -16.49 -9.36 1.38
N GLU A 253 -15.46 -10.19 1.48
CA GLU A 253 -15.26 -11.11 2.60
C GLU A 253 -14.52 -10.45 3.78
N GLY A 254 -14.18 -9.17 3.66
CA GLY A 254 -13.51 -8.41 4.71
C GLY A 254 -11.98 -8.49 4.66
N LEU A 255 -11.35 -8.53 5.82
CA LEU A 255 -9.89 -8.60 5.91
C LEU A 255 -9.43 -9.52 7.05
N TYR A 256 -8.25 -10.07 6.88
CA TYR A 256 -7.59 -10.93 7.85
C TYR A 256 -6.31 -10.28 8.34
N ILE A 257 -6.05 -10.39 9.64
CA ILE A 257 -4.82 -9.92 10.27
C ILE A 257 -4.20 -11.09 11.00
N GLY A 258 -2.94 -11.38 10.72
CA GLY A 258 -2.10 -12.27 11.48
C GLY A 258 -0.97 -11.50 12.14
N ALA A 259 -0.65 -11.79 13.40
CA ALA A 259 0.42 -11.12 14.13
C ALA A 259 1.02 -11.97 15.24
N TYR A 260 2.12 -11.51 15.81
CA TYR A 260 2.69 -12.04 17.04
C TYR A 260 2.33 -11.18 18.25
N VAL A 261 2.18 -11.83 19.40
CA VAL A 261 2.05 -11.19 20.71
C VAL A 261 2.84 -12.02 21.74
N ASP A 262 3.28 -11.41 22.82
CA ASP A 262 3.85 -12.17 23.94
C ASP A 262 2.73 -12.87 24.72
N THR A 263 2.95 -14.13 25.09
CA THR A 263 1.97 -14.94 25.87
C THR A 263 1.50 -14.23 27.13
N ALA A 264 2.39 -13.48 27.79
CA ALA A 264 2.06 -12.72 29.00
C ALA A 264 1.04 -11.59 28.75
N LEU A 265 0.88 -11.15 27.50
CA LEU A 265 -0.03 -10.08 27.07
C LEU A 265 -1.23 -10.63 26.29
N ALA A 266 -1.19 -11.90 25.90
CA ALA A 266 -2.27 -12.55 25.19
C ALA A 266 -3.43 -12.85 26.16
N ARG A 267 -4.66 -12.61 25.69
CA ARG A 267 -5.89 -12.97 26.43
C ARG A 267 -6.56 -14.11 25.72
N GLU A 268 -6.79 -15.21 26.42
CA GLU A 268 -7.56 -16.32 25.87
C GLU A 268 -9.02 -15.92 25.65
N THR A 269 -9.54 -16.28 24.49
CA THR A 269 -10.94 -16.02 24.13
C THR A 269 -11.84 -16.85 25.03
N ARG A 270 -12.86 -16.24 25.67
CA ARG A 270 -13.78 -16.90 26.56
C ARG A 270 -14.68 -17.92 25.85
N ASP A 271 -15.14 -17.56 24.66
CA ASP A 271 -16.00 -18.38 23.81
C ASP A 271 -15.30 -18.63 22.47
N PRO A 272 -14.35 -19.59 22.40
CA PRO A 272 -13.60 -19.83 21.17
C PRO A 272 -14.52 -20.33 20.07
N ILE A 273 -14.46 -19.67 18.90
CA ILE A 273 -15.14 -20.13 17.70
C ILE A 273 -14.35 -21.30 17.15
N VAL A 274 -14.94 -22.49 17.24
CA VAL A 274 -14.39 -23.67 16.60
C VAL A 274 -14.70 -23.55 15.12
N SER A 275 -13.73 -23.28 14.35
CA SER A 275 -13.65 -23.52 12.92
C SER A 275 -12.95 -22.45 12.16
N LYS A 276 -12.14 -22.83 11.46
CA LYS A 276 -11.54 -22.34 10.21
C LYS A 276 -10.35 -23.25 9.96
N SER A 277 -9.57 -22.97 8.97
CA SER A 277 -8.46 -23.80 8.50
C SER A 277 -7.32 -23.96 9.50
N ILE A 278 -7.25 -23.14 10.54
CA ILE A 278 -6.22 -23.22 11.58
C ILE A 278 -6.81 -23.32 12.97
N SER A 279 -6.22 -24.17 13.82
CA SER A 279 -6.67 -24.42 15.19
C SER A 279 -6.46 -23.23 16.13
N GLU A 280 -5.48 -22.38 15.81
CA GLU A 280 -5.15 -21.17 16.57
C GLU A 280 -6.10 -20.01 16.30
N TYR A 281 -6.98 -20.12 15.28
CA TYR A 281 -7.93 -19.06 14.96
C TYR A 281 -8.81 -18.76 16.16
N ASN A 282 -8.88 -17.49 16.52
CA ASN A 282 -9.65 -16.97 17.64
C ASN A 282 -9.35 -17.63 19.01
N ARG A 283 -8.16 -18.23 19.15
CA ARG A 283 -7.71 -18.75 20.46
C ARG A 283 -7.49 -17.62 21.46
N TYR A 284 -7.05 -16.48 20.99
CA TYR A 284 -6.79 -15.30 21.79
C TYR A 284 -7.70 -14.16 21.34
N GLU A 285 -8.23 -13.43 22.34
CA GLU A 285 -8.84 -12.14 22.06
C GLU A 285 -7.77 -11.23 21.45
N TYR A 286 -8.26 -10.26 20.69
CA TYR A 286 -7.40 -9.32 20.04
C TYR A 286 -6.43 -8.69 21.06
N SER A 287 -5.15 -8.82 20.79
CA SER A 287 -4.04 -8.36 21.62
C SER A 287 -3.07 -7.52 20.79
N ARG A 288 -2.31 -6.66 21.44
CA ARG A 288 -1.36 -5.79 20.75
C ARG A 288 -0.31 -6.58 19.98
N ALA A 289 -0.24 -6.40 18.66
CA ALA A 289 0.80 -6.97 17.83
C ALA A 289 2.19 -6.50 18.28
N MET A 290 3.14 -7.43 18.29
CA MET A 290 4.53 -7.18 18.66
C MET A 290 5.45 -7.77 17.59
N ARG A 291 6.65 -7.19 17.46
CA ARG A 291 7.70 -7.87 16.72
C ARG A 291 8.05 -9.17 17.42
N ARG A 292 8.09 -10.27 16.67
CA ARG A 292 8.41 -11.60 17.19
C ARG A 292 9.67 -11.59 18.07
N ARG A 293 10.72 -10.88 17.63
CA ARG A 293 12.00 -10.76 18.36
C ARG A 293 11.93 -9.99 19.68
N ARG A 294 10.83 -9.26 19.94
CA ARG A 294 10.56 -8.54 21.19
C ARG A 294 9.67 -9.30 22.15
N CYS A 295 9.14 -10.45 21.72
CA CYS A 295 8.40 -11.35 22.59
C CYS A 295 9.35 -12.29 23.31
N VAL A 296 9.09 -12.53 24.59
CA VAL A 296 9.79 -13.57 25.38
C VAL A 296 9.23 -14.93 24.99
N HIS A 297 7.92 -15.03 24.92
CA HIS A 297 7.18 -16.25 24.52
C HIS A 297 6.17 -15.89 23.41
N PRO A 298 6.62 -15.82 22.14
CA PRO A 298 5.75 -15.41 21.04
C PRO A 298 4.66 -16.43 20.76
N VAL A 299 3.43 -15.96 20.67
CA VAL A 299 2.28 -16.70 20.14
C VAL A 299 1.69 -15.96 18.96
N ARG A 300 1.08 -16.70 18.03
CA ARG A 300 0.40 -16.14 16.87
C ARG A 300 -1.05 -15.83 17.23
N ILE A 301 -1.52 -14.67 16.77
CA ILE A 301 -2.91 -14.26 16.87
C ILE A 301 -3.46 -14.01 15.47
N TYR A 302 -4.73 -14.34 15.28
CA TYR A 302 -5.42 -14.18 14.00
C TYR A 302 -6.77 -13.54 14.23
N SER A 303 -7.08 -12.52 13.43
CA SER A 303 -8.36 -11.81 13.46
C SER A 303 -8.95 -11.74 12.07
N HIS A 304 -10.26 -11.89 11.98
CA HIS A 304 -11.03 -11.61 10.77
C HIS A 304 -11.99 -10.46 11.06
N ILE A 305 -11.94 -9.44 10.24
CA ILE A 305 -12.82 -8.28 10.32
C ILE A 305 -13.79 -8.34 9.15
N ASN A 306 -15.08 -8.46 9.49
CA ASN A 306 -16.13 -8.47 8.49
C ASN A 306 -16.23 -7.14 7.76
N PRO A 307 -16.68 -7.11 6.49
CA PRO A 307 -16.89 -5.89 5.76
C PRO A 307 -17.97 -5.02 6.42
N TYR A 308 -17.82 -3.71 6.29
CA TYR A 308 -18.83 -2.78 6.78
C TYR A 308 -20.10 -2.83 5.92
N LEU A 309 -21.23 -3.15 6.54
CA LEU A 309 -22.53 -3.30 5.84
C LEU A 309 -23.29 -1.98 5.63
N GLY A 310 -22.83 -0.87 6.21
CA GLY A 310 -23.44 0.45 6.14
C GLY A 310 -22.90 1.37 5.05
N GLY A 311 -22.15 0.82 4.11
CA GLY A 311 -21.51 1.58 3.03
C GLY A 311 -22.49 2.25 2.04
N PRO A 312 -21.98 2.96 1.03
CA PRO A 312 -22.80 3.62 0.03
C PRO A 312 -23.66 2.60 -0.72
N ARG A 313 -24.89 2.99 -1.09
CA ARG A 313 -25.80 2.12 -1.82
C ARG A 313 -25.24 1.65 -3.17
N VAL A 314 -24.31 2.40 -3.74
CA VAL A 314 -23.66 2.11 -5.02
C VAL A 314 -22.14 2.28 -4.82
N ILE A 315 -21.40 1.20 -5.00
CA ILE A 315 -19.93 1.24 -5.08
C ILE A 315 -19.59 1.67 -6.50
N ARG A 316 -18.97 2.84 -6.65
CA ARG A 316 -18.54 3.36 -7.95
C ARG A 316 -17.16 2.86 -8.33
N ASN A 317 -16.27 2.76 -7.36
CA ASN A 317 -14.86 2.41 -7.57
C ASN A 317 -14.31 1.75 -6.30
N THR A 318 -13.47 0.73 -6.46
CA THR A 318 -12.74 0.05 -5.38
C THR A 318 -11.24 0.33 -5.40
N ASN A 319 -10.76 1.20 -6.32
CA ASN A 319 -9.36 1.60 -6.36
C ASN A 319 -8.97 2.29 -5.05
N GLY A 320 -7.80 1.96 -4.50
CA GLY A 320 -7.32 2.52 -3.25
C GLY A 320 -7.97 1.93 -1.97
N ALA A 321 -8.90 0.97 -2.07
CA ALA A 321 -9.48 0.34 -0.87
C ALA A 321 -8.41 -0.41 -0.05
N GLY A 322 -7.47 -1.09 -0.71
CA GLY A 322 -6.31 -1.71 -0.07
C GLY A 322 -5.40 -0.69 0.59
N ASP A 323 -5.16 0.45 -0.09
CA ASP A 323 -4.35 1.55 0.43
C ASP A 323 -4.98 2.17 1.68
N ALA A 324 -6.31 2.32 1.69
CA ALA A 324 -7.07 2.80 2.84
C ALA A 324 -7.01 1.83 4.02
N ALA A 325 -7.14 0.52 3.76
CA ALA A 325 -7.00 -0.51 4.79
C ALA A 325 -5.59 -0.51 5.41
N LEU A 326 -4.56 -0.37 4.58
CA LEU A 326 -3.19 -0.25 5.05
C LEU A 326 -2.98 1.04 5.85
N ALA A 327 -3.54 2.16 5.41
CA ALA A 327 -3.48 3.42 6.14
C ALA A 327 -4.12 3.32 7.53
N ALA A 328 -5.27 2.65 7.65
CA ALA A 328 -5.94 2.42 8.92
C ALA A 328 -5.09 1.54 9.86
N LEU A 329 -4.48 0.47 9.34
CA LEU A 329 -3.54 -0.35 10.11
C LEU A 329 -2.34 0.47 10.58
N LEU A 330 -1.74 1.26 9.70
CA LEU A 330 -0.60 2.11 10.04
C LEU A 330 -0.96 3.15 11.09
N HIS A 331 -2.13 3.77 10.99
CA HIS A 331 -2.63 4.68 12.02
C HIS A 331 -2.67 3.99 13.39
N ASP A 332 -3.26 2.80 13.45
CA ASP A 332 -3.38 2.05 14.69
C ASP A 332 -2.01 1.63 15.27
N VAL A 333 -1.08 1.22 14.42
CA VAL A 333 0.30 0.84 14.83
C VAL A 333 1.14 2.02 15.28
N THR A 334 1.00 3.21 14.66
CA THR A 334 1.86 4.37 14.91
C THR A 334 1.26 5.39 15.88
N ALA A 335 -0.05 5.62 15.88
CA ALA A 335 -0.73 6.54 16.77
C ALA A 335 -0.53 6.19 18.26
N ASN A 336 -0.34 4.92 18.55
CA ASN A 336 0.01 4.47 19.89
C ASN A 336 1.37 4.99 20.42
N MET A 337 2.27 5.37 19.54
CA MET A 337 3.52 6.02 19.94
C MET A 337 3.26 7.44 20.48
N TYR A 338 2.33 8.18 19.86
CA TYR A 338 1.95 9.54 20.29
C TYR A 338 1.25 9.55 21.65
N HIS A 339 0.28 8.69 21.85
CA HIS A 339 -0.41 8.55 23.13
C HIS A 339 0.50 8.08 24.27
N ARG A 340 1.58 7.38 23.99
CA ARG A 340 2.61 7.02 25.00
C ARG A 340 3.40 8.22 25.50
N ILE A 341 3.64 9.21 24.66
CA ILE A 341 4.40 10.42 25.02
C ILE A 341 3.54 11.38 25.84
N VAL A 342 2.24 11.44 25.55
CA VAL A 342 1.32 12.42 26.18
C VAL A 342 0.65 11.88 27.45
N SER A 343 0.50 10.57 27.61
CA SER A 343 -0.14 9.95 28.79
C SER A 343 0.83 9.22 29.68
N THR A 344 1.65 9.94 30.42
CA THR A 344 2.52 9.39 31.49
C THR A 344 1.76 8.78 32.67
N HIS A 345 0.42 8.79 32.68
CA HIS A 345 -0.39 8.39 33.84
C HIS A 345 -1.53 7.40 33.58
N ARG A 346 -1.70 6.86 32.38
CA ARG A 346 -2.63 5.75 32.17
C ARG A 346 -1.90 4.62 31.46
N ARG A 347 -2.00 3.43 32.05
CA ARG A 347 -1.61 2.17 31.40
C ARG A 347 -2.45 2.01 30.14
N VAL A 348 -1.96 2.61 29.04
CA VAL A 348 -2.55 2.44 27.70
C VAL A 348 -2.01 1.14 27.15
N PHE A 349 -2.57 0.01 27.59
CA PHE A 349 -2.26 -1.30 27.06
C PHE A 349 -3.27 -1.75 26.01
N ASP A 350 -4.22 -0.92 25.66
CA ASP A 350 -5.41 -1.42 24.98
C ASP A 350 -5.66 -0.71 23.67
N VAL A 351 -4.84 -0.56 22.74
CA VAL A 351 -5.31 -0.25 21.38
C VAL A 351 -4.21 -0.45 20.36
N LEU A 352 -4.12 -1.59 19.77
CA LEU A 352 -3.42 -1.74 18.52
C LEU A 352 -4.29 -2.20 17.38
N PHE A 353 -5.49 -2.56 17.63
CA PHE A 353 -6.44 -2.99 16.63
C PHE A 353 -7.83 -3.00 17.22
N HIS A 354 -8.35 -1.89 17.62
CA HIS A 354 -9.78 -1.84 17.86
C HIS A 354 -10.49 -2.10 16.53
N SER A 355 -11.29 -3.16 16.47
CA SER A 355 -12.14 -3.48 15.33
C SER A 355 -13.03 -2.30 14.89
N SER A 356 -13.25 -1.32 15.76
CA SER A 356 -13.95 -0.09 15.47
C SER A 356 -13.17 0.88 14.55
N ASN A 357 -11.84 0.88 14.55
CA ASN A 357 -11.07 1.81 13.72
C ASN A 357 -10.87 1.26 12.30
N LEU A 358 -10.81 -0.06 12.15
CA LEU A 358 -10.73 -0.71 10.85
C LEU A 358 -12.10 -0.84 10.14
N GLN A 359 -13.22 -0.56 10.84
CA GLN A 359 -14.54 -0.50 10.23
C GLN A 359 -14.82 0.80 9.46
N ILE A 360 -13.89 1.76 9.49
CA ILE A 360 -14.02 3.05 8.78
C ILE A 360 -13.50 2.98 7.34
N CYS A 361 -12.86 1.88 6.93
CA CYS A 361 -12.35 1.66 5.58
C CYS A 361 -13.34 1.01 4.65
#